data_71692fb17ee88f604f31d7bfd9e9792e
#
_entry.id   71692fb17ee88f604f31d7bfd9e9792e
#
_cell.length_a   1.000
_cell.length_b   1.000
_cell.length_c   1.000
_cell.angle_alpha   90.00
_cell.angle_beta   90.00
_cell.angle_gamma   90.00
#
_symmetry.space_group_name_H-M   'P 1'
#
loop_
_entity.id
_entity.type
_entity.pdbx_description
1 polymer ?
#
loop_
_entity_poly.entity_id
_entity_poly.type
_entity_poly.pdbx_seq_one_letter_code
_entity_poly.pdbx_strand_id
1 'polypeptide(L)'
;ATALFKILEKYRPELPQAKKARLRARAEDKVAKKEDTPTKRPNVIRQGTNTVTKLVEQKKAQIVVIAHDVDPIELVLFLPALCRKMGVPYCIVKGKSRLGTLVRRKTCTAIALTNTPVTGDYYPTSEYPVTGDYYLTLVTIL
;
A
#
# COMPACT_ATOMS: atom_id res chain seq x y z
N ALA A 1 -13.29 -8.34 1.24
CA ALA A 1 -12.06 -8.62 0.46
C ALA A 1 -12.13 -8.04 -0.95
N THR A 2 -13.17 -8.36 -1.72
CA THR A 2 -13.27 -7.97 -3.13
C THR A 2 -13.15 -6.45 -3.36
N ALA A 3 -13.84 -5.64 -2.56
CA ALA A 3 -13.77 -4.17 -2.67
C ALA A 3 -12.35 -3.65 -2.38
N LEU A 4 -11.70 -4.17 -1.35
CA LEU A 4 -10.32 -3.82 -1.01
C LEU A 4 -9.36 -4.14 -2.17
N PHE A 5 -9.47 -5.33 -2.74
CA PHE A 5 -8.62 -5.73 -3.87
C PHE A 5 -8.83 -4.84 -5.10
N LYS A 6 -10.08 -4.46 -5.42
CA LYS A 6 -10.38 -3.51 -6.51
C LYS A 6 -9.70 -2.16 -6.30
N ILE A 7 -9.68 -1.64 -5.06
CA ILE A 7 -8.97 -0.40 -4.73
C ILE A 7 -7.47 -0.60 -4.92
N LEU A 8 -6.91 -1.67 -4.38
CA LEU A 8 -5.48 -1.96 -4.48
C LEU A 8 -5.01 -2.16 -5.92
N GLU A 9 -5.85 -2.71 -6.78
CA GLU A 9 -5.54 -2.87 -8.21
C GLU A 9 -5.28 -1.55 -8.92
N LYS A 10 -5.99 -0.48 -8.57
CA LYS A 10 -5.76 0.86 -9.14
C LYS A 10 -4.36 1.40 -8.85
N TYR A 11 -3.76 0.99 -7.73
CA TYR A 11 -2.44 1.45 -7.28
C TYR A 11 -1.33 0.42 -7.51
N ARG A 12 -1.51 -0.50 -8.43
CA ARG A 12 -0.49 -1.50 -8.77
C ARG A 12 0.77 -0.83 -9.31
N PRO A 13 1.97 -1.35 -8.98
CA PRO A 13 3.21 -0.87 -9.56
C PRO A 13 3.26 -1.08 -11.07
N GLU A 14 3.98 -0.21 -11.77
CA GLU A 14 4.18 -0.30 -13.21
C GLU A 14 4.86 -1.60 -13.63
N LEU A 15 4.63 -2.04 -14.86
CA LEU A 15 5.33 -3.18 -15.45
C LEU A 15 6.81 -2.86 -15.66
N PRO A 16 7.71 -3.88 -15.58
CA PRO A 16 9.14 -3.68 -15.85
C PRO A 16 9.43 -3.07 -17.21
N GLN A 17 8.64 -3.43 -18.23
CA GLN A 17 8.75 -2.87 -19.57
C GLN A 17 8.38 -1.39 -19.61
N ALA A 18 7.27 -1.01 -18.98
CA ALA A 18 6.84 0.38 -18.89
C ALA A 18 7.87 1.23 -18.13
N LYS A 19 8.43 0.70 -17.03
CA LYS A 19 9.53 1.34 -16.30
C LYS A 19 10.74 1.59 -17.18
N LYS A 20 11.15 0.59 -17.97
CA LYS A 20 12.29 0.69 -18.87
C LYS A 20 12.05 1.76 -19.96
N ALA A 21 10.85 1.77 -20.55
CA ALA A 21 10.47 2.79 -21.53
C ALA A 21 10.50 4.21 -20.94
N ARG A 22 9.91 4.39 -19.76
CA ARG A 22 9.92 5.66 -19.04
C ARG A 22 11.33 6.16 -18.71
N LEU A 23 12.22 5.26 -18.28
CA LEU A 23 13.60 5.63 -17.96
C LEU A 23 14.40 5.99 -19.23
N ARG A 24 14.15 5.33 -20.36
CA ARG A 24 14.77 5.67 -21.66
C ARG A 24 14.32 7.06 -22.13
N ALA A 25 13.00 7.30 -22.17
CA ALA A 25 12.46 8.60 -22.54
C ALA A 25 13.06 9.73 -21.69
N ARG A 26 13.17 9.52 -20.38
CA ARG A 26 13.80 10.50 -19.49
C ARG A 26 15.29 10.70 -19.75
N ALA A 27 16.02 9.66 -20.13
CA ALA A 27 17.42 9.77 -20.52
C ALA A 27 17.59 10.57 -21.82
N GLU A 28 16.70 10.36 -22.79
CA GLU A 28 16.67 11.10 -24.06
C GLU A 28 16.35 12.59 -23.83
N ASP A 29 15.38 12.90 -22.96
CA ASP A 29 15.07 14.28 -22.55
C ASP A 29 16.26 14.98 -21.89
N LYS A 30 17.02 14.28 -21.05
CA LYS A 30 18.26 14.82 -20.44
C LYS A 30 19.35 15.10 -21.47
N VAL A 31 19.55 14.21 -22.44
CA VAL A 31 20.51 14.41 -23.53
C VAL A 31 20.09 15.61 -24.39
N ALA A 32 18.79 15.79 -24.61
CA ALA A 32 18.24 16.94 -25.34
C ALA A 32 18.28 18.26 -24.54
N LYS A 33 18.92 18.28 -23.36
CA LYS A 33 19.05 19.45 -22.47
C LYS A 33 17.71 20.11 -22.08
N LYS A 34 16.62 19.35 -22.08
CA LYS A 34 15.38 19.78 -21.44
C LYS A 34 15.57 19.84 -19.94
N GLU A 35 14.96 20.82 -19.27
CA GLU A 35 15.03 20.96 -17.81
C GLU A 35 14.70 19.63 -17.12
N ASP A 36 15.61 19.15 -16.28
CA ASP A 36 15.42 17.94 -15.47
C ASP A 36 14.47 18.25 -14.31
N THR A 37 13.22 18.53 -14.62
CA THR A 37 12.19 18.73 -13.61
C THR A 37 11.91 17.38 -12.96
N PRO A 38 12.08 17.25 -11.62
CA PRO A 38 11.80 16.00 -10.93
C PRO A 38 10.32 15.66 -11.05
N THR A 39 10.01 14.58 -11.75
CA THR A 39 8.64 14.10 -11.89
C THR A 39 8.08 13.66 -10.53
N LYS A 40 6.86 14.07 -10.21
CA LYS A 40 6.17 13.66 -8.99
C LYS A 40 6.14 12.12 -8.90
N ARG A 41 6.50 11.60 -7.73
CA ARG A 41 6.49 10.16 -7.50
C ARG A 41 5.06 9.62 -7.61
N PRO A 42 4.83 8.57 -8.42
CA PRO A 42 3.49 7.99 -8.57
C PRO A 42 3.01 7.36 -7.26
N ASN A 43 1.71 7.47 -6.99
CA ASN A 43 1.06 6.83 -5.87
C ASN A 43 0.90 5.34 -6.17
N VAL A 44 1.77 4.52 -5.62
CA VAL A 44 1.76 3.06 -5.79
C VAL A 44 1.82 2.36 -4.45
N ILE A 45 1.34 1.13 -4.42
CA ILE A 45 1.41 0.26 -3.25
C ILE A 45 2.87 0.11 -2.81
N ARG A 46 3.10 0.24 -1.52
CA ARG A 46 4.37 -0.06 -0.87
C ARG A 46 4.33 -1.48 -0.32
N GLN A 47 5.36 -2.24 -0.58
CA GLN A 47 5.44 -3.67 -0.23
C GLN A 47 6.63 -3.97 0.66
N GLY A 48 6.52 -5.05 1.42
CA GLY A 48 7.57 -5.58 2.28
C GLY A 48 7.50 -5.06 3.72
N THR A 49 7.76 -5.95 4.66
CA THR A 49 7.61 -5.72 6.09
C THR A 49 8.36 -4.48 6.56
N ASN A 50 9.66 -4.37 6.23
CA ASN A 50 10.49 -3.24 6.66
C ASN A 50 9.98 -1.88 6.15
N THR A 51 9.49 -1.85 4.90
CA THR A 51 8.93 -0.62 4.32
C THR A 51 7.61 -0.25 4.98
N VAL A 52 6.76 -1.24 5.19
CA VAL A 52 5.45 -1.04 5.84
C VAL A 52 5.64 -0.57 7.28
N THR A 53 6.55 -1.17 8.04
CA THR A 53 6.87 -0.77 9.42
C THR A 53 7.26 0.71 9.48
N LYS A 54 8.21 1.14 8.66
CA LYS A 54 8.63 2.55 8.61
C LYS A 54 7.50 3.51 8.25
N LEU A 55 6.61 3.11 7.34
CA LEU A 55 5.46 3.94 6.95
C LEU A 55 4.41 4.03 8.05
N VAL A 56 4.21 2.97 8.82
CA VAL A 56 3.32 2.96 9.98
C VAL A 56 3.90 3.84 11.09
N GLU A 57 5.18 3.69 11.44
CA GLU A 57 5.87 4.53 12.42
C GLU A 57 5.81 6.02 12.08
N GLN A 58 5.95 6.36 10.80
CA GLN A 58 5.85 7.73 10.31
C GLN A 58 4.40 8.23 10.13
N LYS A 59 3.41 7.41 10.44
CA LYS A 59 1.96 7.71 10.22
C LYS A 59 1.63 8.10 8.76
N LYS A 60 2.41 7.62 7.81
CA LYS A 60 2.20 7.88 6.37
C LYS A 60 1.34 6.81 5.70
N ALA A 61 1.15 5.66 6.34
CA ALA A 61 0.30 4.60 5.84
C ALA A 61 -1.18 4.95 6.10
N GLN A 62 -2.01 4.87 5.07
CA GLN A 62 -3.46 5.05 5.17
C GLN A 62 -4.15 3.74 5.50
N ILE A 63 -3.69 2.64 4.94
CA ILE A 63 -4.15 1.28 5.24
C ILE A 63 -3.02 0.29 5.08
N VAL A 64 -2.98 -0.70 5.96
CA VAL A 64 -2.02 -1.80 5.92
C VAL A 64 -2.76 -3.10 5.69
N VAL A 65 -2.28 -3.92 4.76
CA VAL A 65 -2.82 -5.25 4.49
C VAL A 65 -1.74 -6.29 4.73
N ILE A 66 -2.03 -7.26 5.57
CA ILE A 66 -1.09 -8.27 6.05
C ILE A 66 -1.55 -9.64 5.58
N ALA A 67 -0.64 -10.46 5.08
CA ALA A 67 -0.94 -11.86 4.78
C ALA A 67 -0.93 -12.71 6.05
N HIS A 68 -1.83 -13.70 6.14
CA HIS A 68 -1.92 -14.60 7.29
C HIS A 68 -0.92 -15.78 7.24
N ASP A 69 -0.50 -16.16 6.04
CA ASP A 69 0.29 -17.36 5.74
C ASP A 69 1.78 -17.05 5.51
N VAL A 70 2.31 -16.09 6.24
CA VAL A 70 3.73 -15.72 6.17
C VAL A 70 4.57 -16.72 6.96
N ASP A 71 5.67 -17.16 6.35
CA ASP A 71 6.63 -18.05 6.95
C ASP A 71 8.04 -17.43 6.81
N PRO A 72 8.74 -17.11 7.92
CA PRO A 72 8.31 -17.24 9.34
C PRO A 72 7.26 -16.18 9.75
N ILE A 73 6.36 -16.54 10.67
CA ILE A 73 5.25 -15.68 11.13
C ILE A 73 5.73 -14.44 11.91
N GLU A 74 6.89 -14.52 12.54
CA GLU A 74 7.49 -13.44 13.32
C GLU A 74 7.67 -12.15 12.51
N LEU A 75 7.82 -12.27 11.18
CA LEU A 75 7.97 -11.13 10.28
C LEU A 75 6.76 -10.19 10.27
N VAL A 76 5.59 -10.69 10.60
CA VAL A 76 4.33 -9.91 10.53
C VAL A 76 3.57 -9.87 11.84
N LEU A 77 3.97 -10.69 12.82
CA LEU A 77 3.25 -10.85 14.09
C LEU A 77 3.10 -9.54 14.87
N PHE A 78 4.11 -8.66 14.81
CA PHE A 78 4.12 -7.38 15.50
C PHE A 78 3.34 -6.27 14.77
N LEU A 79 3.09 -6.41 13.46
CA LEU A 79 2.47 -5.36 12.65
C LEU A 79 1.07 -4.96 13.12
N PRO A 80 0.16 -5.88 13.48
CA PRO A 80 -1.15 -5.52 14.03
C PRO A 80 -1.06 -4.66 15.29
N ALA A 81 -0.19 -5.05 16.23
CA ALA A 81 0.03 -4.29 17.45
C ALA A 81 0.62 -2.90 17.17
N LEU A 82 1.59 -2.81 16.26
CA LEU A 82 2.19 -1.54 15.84
C LEU A 82 1.15 -0.63 15.17
N CYS A 83 0.36 -1.14 14.23
CA CYS A 83 -0.70 -0.39 13.56
C CYS A 83 -1.72 0.15 14.57
N ARG A 84 -2.13 -0.67 15.53
CA ARG A 84 -3.05 -0.28 16.61
C ARG A 84 -2.48 0.85 17.45
N LYS A 85 -1.21 0.74 17.88
CA LYS A 85 -0.52 1.76 18.66
C LYS A 85 -0.37 3.08 17.92
N MET A 86 -0.13 3.03 16.61
CA MET A 86 0.03 4.21 15.77
C MET A 86 -1.28 4.76 15.22
N GLY A 87 -2.42 4.10 15.45
CA GLY A 87 -3.73 4.51 14.94
C GLY A 87 -3.89 4.32 13.43
N VAL A 88 -3.21 3.35 12.83
CA VAL A 88 -3.29 3.05 11.41
C VAL A 88 -4.23 1.86 11.19
N PRO A 89 -5.26 1.97 10.34
CA PRO A 89 -6.15 0.87 10.03
C PRO A 89 -5.39 -0.26 9.31
N TYR A 90 -5.68 -1.49 9.70
CA TYR A 90 -5.09 -2.67 9.09
C TYR A 90 -6.11 -3.78 8.86
N CYS A 91 -5.82 -4.67 7.95
CA CYS A 91 -6.58 -5.89 7.75
C CYS A 91 -5.67 -7.08 7.46
N ILE A 92 -6.14 -8.28 7.84
CA ILE A 92 -5.44 -9.53 7.58
C ILE A 92 -6.18 -10.27 6.47
N VAL A 93 -5.45 -10.69 5.45
CA VAL A 93 -6.02 -11.33 4.24
C VAL A 93 -5.43 -12.73 4.08
N LYS A 94 -6.26 -13.67 3.67
CA LYS A 94 -5.84 -15.03 3.34
C LYS A 94 -5.08 -15.07 2.01
N GLY A 95 -3.86 -15.59 2.06
CA GLY A 95 -3.03 -15.88 0.88
C GLY A 95 -1.99 -14.81 0.55
N LYS A 96 -0.72 -15.08 0.89
CA LYS A 96 0.44 -14.26 0.49
C LYS A 96 0.61 -14.14 -1.03
N SER A 97 0.18 -15.16 -1.78
CA SER A 97 0.19 -15.16 -3.23
C SER A 97 -0.81 -14.16 -3.82
N ARG A 98 -1.98 -14.00 -3.21
CA ARG A 98 -2.98 -12.99 -3.63
C ARG A 98 -2.44 -11.57 -3.50
N LEU A 99 -1.75 -11.27 -2.37
CA LEU A 99 -1.05 -9.99 -2.21
C LEU A 99 0.13 -9.87 -3.19
N GLY A 100 0.83 -10.98 -3.47
CA GLY A 100 1.89 -11.03 -4.46
C GLY A 100 1.42 -10.61 -5.85
N THR A 101 0.28 -11.09 -6.28
CA THR A 101 -0.32 -10.73 -7.58
C THR A 101 -0.55 -9.23 -7.71
N LEU A 102 -1.00 -8.54 -6.64
CA LEU A 102 -1.18 -7.09 -6.64
C LEU A 102 0.13 -6.33 -6.86
N VAL A 103 1.22 -6.80 -6.27
CA VAL A 103 2.53 -6.14 -6.39
C VAL A 103 3.41 -6.71 -7.50
N ARG A 104 2.84 -7.57 -8.36
CA ARG A 104 3.53 -8.24 -9.48
C ARG A 104 4.70 -9.10 -9.03
N ARG A 105 4.53 -9.80 -7.92
CA ARG A 105 5.47 -10.79 -7.37
C ARG A 105 4.76 -12.10 -7.08
N LYS A 106 5.51 -13.18 -6.85
CA LYS A 106 4.94 -14.49 -6.48
C LYS A 106 4.22 -14.41 -5.14
N THR A 107 4.85 -13.78 -4.15
CA THR A 107 4.33 -13.64 -2.79
C THR A 107 4.61 -12.26 -2.22
N CYS A 108 3.80 -11.83 -1.26
CA CYS A 108 4.02 -10.60 -0.51
C CYS A 108 3.51 -10.76 0.92
N THR A 109 4.31 -10.35 1.89
CA THR A 109 4.01 -10.47 3.33
C THR A 109 3.04 -9.41 3.82
N ALA A 110 3.33 -8.16 3.47
CA ALA A 110 2.51 -7.01 3.84
C ALA A 110 2.63 -5.90 2.80
N ILE A 111 1.56 -5.15 2.64
CA ILE A 111 1.48 -3.99 1.77
C ILE A 111 0.88 -2.79 2.51
N ALA A 112 1.25 -1.60 2.11
CA ALA A 112 0.67 -0.36 2.61
C ALA A 112 0.32 0.59 1.46
N LEU A 113 -0.80 1.28 1.59
CA LEU A 113 -1.17 2.43 0.77
C LEU A 113 -0.74 3.72 1.46
N THR A 114 -0.17 4.63 0.69
CA THR A 114 0.24 5.96 1.15
C THR A 114 -0.21 7.02 0.15
N ASN A 115 -0.70 8.15 0.66
CA ASN A 115 -1.04 9.32 -0.17
C ASN A 115 -1.90 9.02 -1.40
N THR A 116 -2.88 8.15 -1.25
CA THR A 116 -3.89 8.00 -2.29
C THR A 116 -4.80 9.22 -2.22
N PRO A 117 -5.05 9.93 -3.34
CA PRO A 117 -6.15 10.86 -3.36
C PRO A 117 -7.40 10.06 -3.03
N VAL A 118 -8.05 10.39 -1.93
CA VAL A 118 -9.37 9.87 -1.60
C VAL A 118 -10.30 10.49 -2.65
N THR A 119 -10.49 9.77 -3.75
CA THR A 119 -11.57 10.10 -4.68
C THR A 119 -12.85 9.83 -3.90
N GLY A 120 -13.66 10.87 -3.72
CA GLY A 120 -14.81 10.93 -2.83
C GLY A 120 -15.92 9.92 -3.05
N ASP A 121 -15.73 8.90 -3.89
CA ASP A 121 -16.74 7.93 -4.28
C ASP A 121 -16.90 6.73 -3.33
N TYR A 122 -16.09 6.64 -2.28
CA TYR A 122 -16.15 5.43 -1.42
C TYR A 122 -16.13 5.67 0.10
N TYR A 123 -15.98 6.90 0.56
CA TYR A 123 -16.20 7.26 1.95
C TYR A 123 -17.10 8.49 1.99
N PRO A 124 -18.34 8.38 2.45
CA PRO A 124 -19.11 9.56 2.84
C PRO A 124 -18.38 10.23 4.01
N THR A 125 -17.65 11.28 3.70
CA THR A 125 -16.82 12.04 4.65
C THR A 125 -17.61 12.87 5.64
N SER A 126 -18.94 12.72 5.69
CA SER A 126 -19.80 13.61 6.50
C SER A 126 -20.47 12.98 7.71
N GLU A 127 -20.31 11.68 8.00
CA GLU A 127 -21.10 11.06 9.06
C GLU A 127 -20.36 10.27 10.15
N TYR A 128 -19.02 10.23 10.15
CA TYR A 128 -18.31 9.54 11.22
C TYR A 128 -17.44 10.51 12.01
N PRO A 129 -17.85 10.90 13.24
CA PRO A 129 -16.96 11.61 14.14
C PRO A 129 -15.73 10.74 14.43
N VAL A 130 -14.56 11.36 14.34
CA VAL A 130 -13.25 10.74 14.67
C VAL A 130 -13.18 10.52 16.19
N THR A 131 -14.00 9.61 16.69
CA THR A 131 -13.91 9.11 18.06
C THR A 131 -13.40 7.67 18.01
N GLY A 132 -12.38 7.42 18.82
CA GLY A 132 -11.43 6.29 18.79
C GLY A 132 -11.95 4.85 18.84
N ASP A 133 -13.24 4.58 18.72
CA ASP A 133 -13.79 3.25 18.96
C ASP A 133 -14.15 2.45 17.68
N TYR A 134 -14.09 3.08 16.51
CA TYR A 134 -14.47 2.42 15.24
C TYR A 134 -13.35 1.66 14.53
N TYR A 135 -12.12 1.72 15.04
CA TYR A 135 -10.99 0.95 14.49
C TYR A 135 -11.07 -0.56 14.76
N LEU A 136 -11.99 -0.98 15.63
CA LEU A 136 -12.16 -2.38 16.02
C LEU A 136 -12.97 -3.22 15.02
N THR A 137 -13.71 -2.60 14.11
CA THR A 137 -14.66 -3.33 13.25
C THR A 137 -14.07 -3.77 11.89
N LEU A 138 -12.88 -3.31 11.51
CA LEU A 138 -12.19 -3.76 10.28
C LEU A 138 -11.23 -4.93 10.51
N VAL A 139 -11.14 -5.42 11.73
CA VAL A 139 -10.43 -6.66 12.08
C VAL A 139 -11.36 -7.85 11.82
N THR A 140 -11.92 -7.93 10.63
CA THR A 140 -12.60 -9.15 10.23
C THR A 140 -11.66 -9.93 9.33
N ILE A 141 -11.33 -11.14 9.78
CA ILE A 141 -10.68 -12.17 8.96
C ILE A 141 -11.50 -12.32 7.68
N LEU A 142 -11.07 -11.70 6.61
CA LEU A 142 -11.64 -11.84 5.28
C LEU A 142 -10.88 -12.88 4.49
#